data_c5ff1c422b10b96a1db18e20b0b8c7f9
#
_entry.id   c5ff1c422b10b96a1db18e20b0b8c7f9
#
_cell.length_a   1.000
_cell.length_b   1.000
_cell.length_c   1.000
_cell.angle_alpha   90.00
_cell.angle_beta   90.00
_cell.angle_gamma   90.00
#
_symmetry.space_group_name_H-M   'P 1'
#
loop_
_entity.id
_entity.type
_entity.pdbx_description
1 polymer ?
#
loop_
_entity_poly.entity_id
_entity_poly.type
_entity_poly.pdbx_seq_one_letter_code
_entity_poly.pdbx_strand_id
1 'polypeptide(L)'
;MRPDAIAPTHAPIETPATTIPTKHNNEDFCRDSLFEHVAWVYAFCREHLFRDDTERIITALWPRRQPAPGTKLIELGCGPGFYSCRLAERFRDISVTGADRSESQLQWARERADALGLTNCSFKRINALQLSCADAEFDILIASRLFTVLPEPNRAIAEMYRVLKPGGRCFIAEPRHVFWASIPLSAMWLLAGLIRFRNGYREPHKATVFSARAFENLFPTQPCKRIKIWQDGRYQYALCEKG
;
A
#
# COMPACT_ATOMS: atom_id res chain seq x y z
N MET A 1 -1.68 74.17 36.10
CA MET A 1 -2.83 73.25 36.12
C MET A 1 -2.86 72.49 34.78
N ARG A 2 -2.46 71.26 34.76
CA ARG A 2 -2.56 70.37 33.60
C ARG A 2 -3.71 69.39 33.86
N PRO A 3 -4.57 69.07 32.91
CA PRO A 3 -5.49 67.97 33.03
C PRO A 3 -4.85 66.68 32.46
N ASP A 4 -5.11 65.62 33.19
CA ASP A 4 -4.62 64.27 32.98
C ASP A 4 -5.20 63.63 31.72
N ALA A 5 -4.30 62.98 30.95
CA ALA A 5 -4.65 62.17 29.79
C ALA A 5 -4.99 60.77 30.25
N ILE A 6 -6.22 60.32 29.99
CA ILE A 6 -6.70 58.96 30.19
C ILE A 6 -6.28 58.10 28.97
N ALA A 7 -5.46 57.09 29.19
CA ALA A 7 -5.11 56.09 28.19
C ALA A 7 -6.24 55.07 28.01
N PRO A 8 -6.56 54.64 26.80
CA PRO A 8 -7.53 53.56 26.60
C PRO A 8 -6.87 52.18 26.81
N THR A 9 -7.46 51.41 27.71
CA THR A 9 -7.14 50.00 27.99
C THR A 9 -7.63 49.15 26.85
N HIS A 10 -6.73 48.63 26.02
CA HIS A 10 -7.05 47.56 25.06
C HIS A 10 -7.09 46.23 25.76
N ALA A 11 -8.28 45.63 25.84
CA ALA A 11 -8.45 44.23 26.20
C ALA A 11 -7.93 43.33 25.06
N PRO A 12 -7.26 42.19 25.35
CA PRO A 12 -6.82 41.26 24.31
C PRO A 12 -8.04 40.56 23.72
N ILE A 13 -8.10 40.53 22.38
CA ILE A 13 -9.07 39.78 21.60
C ILE A 13 -8.65 38.32 21.70
N GLU A 14 -9.40 37.51 22.45
CA GLU A 14 -9.28 36.06 22.43
C GLU A 14 -9.77 35.53 21.08
N THR A 15 -8.85 35.06 20.27
CA THR A 15 -9.14 34.24 19.09
C THR A 15 -9.65 32.87 19.55
N PRO A 16 -10.81 32.39 19.07
CA PRO A 16 -11.27 31.07 19.40
C PRO A 16 -10.31 30.02 18.81
N ALA A 17 -9.74 29.24 19.69
CA ALA A 17 -8.94 28.05 19.31
C ALA A 17 -9.80 27.15 18.43
N THR A 18 -9.46 27.05 17.15
CA THR A 18 -10.02 26.08 16.23
C THR A 18 -9.54 24.71 16.69
N THR A 19 -10.40 24.01 17.40
CA THR A 19 -10.20 22.61 17.81
C THR A 19 -10.20 21.78 16.54
N ILE A 20 -9.01 21.40 16.09
CA ILE A 20 -8.82 20.37 15.07
C ILE A 20 -9.30 19.06 15.71
N PRO A 21 -10.27 18.34 15.17
CA PRO A 21 -10.68 17.05 15.70
C PRO A 21 -9.60 16.02 15.37
N THR A 22 -8.66 15.83 16.28
CA THR A 22 -7.72 14.72 16.29
C THR A 22 -8.38 13.56 17.02
N LYS A 23 -8.97 12.65 16.31
CA LYS A 23 -9.09 11.19 16.56
C LYS A 23 -10.16 10.61 15.63
N HIS A 24 -9.81 10.39 14.37
CA HIS A 24 -10.49 9.34 13.64
C HIS A 24 -9.97 8.01 14.20
N ASN A 25 -10.81 7.36 14.99
CA ASN A 25 -10.54 6.03 15.51
C ASN A 25 -10.25 5.07 14.37
N ASN A 26 -9.09 4.40 14.41
CA ASN A 26 -8.67 3.36 13.47
C ASN A 26 -9.68 2.19 13.38
N GLU A 27 -10.58 2.05 14.34
CA GLU A 27 -11.58 0.98 14.41
C GLU A 27 -12.78 1.18 13.49
N ASP A 28 -13.23 2.43 13.24
CA ASP A 28 -14.33 2.73 12.31
C ASP A 28 -13.93 2.55 10.84
N PHE A 29 -12.64 2.48 10.56
CA PHE A 29 -12.10 2.38 9.20
C PHE A 29 -12.29 1.00 8.58
N CYS A 30 -12.60 -0.03 9.37
CA CYS A 30 -12.64 -1.43 8.95
C CYS A 30 -14.03 -1.94 8.62
N ARG A 31 -15.08 -1.39 9.24
CA ARG A 31 -16.45 -1.94 9.17
C ARG A 31 -17.09 -1.86 7.78
N ASP A 32 -16.64 -0.94 6.93
CA ASP A 32 -17.25 -0.66 5.63
C ASP A 32 -16.33 -1.05 4.46
N SER A 33 -15.41 -1.99 4.64
CA SER A 33 -14.51 -2.45 3.59
C SER A 33 -14.98 -3.76 2.96
N LEU A 34 -15.04 -3.79 1.62
CA LEU A 34 -15.29 -5.03 0.86
C LEU A 34 -14.23 -6.11 1.15
N PHE A 35 -12.98 -5.69 1.38
CA PHE A 35 -11.88 -6.61 1.68
C PHE A 35 -12.01 -7.28 3.05
N GLU A 36 -12.85 -6.77 3.95
CA GLU A 36 -13.18 -7.44 5.21
C GLU A 36 -14.34 -8.43 5.07
N HIS A 37 -15.35 -8.07 4.28
CA HIS A 37 -16.59 -8.86 4.20
C HIS A 37 -16.56 -9.96 3.13
N VAL A 38 -15.88 -9.72 2.01
CA VAL A 38 -15.81 -10.63 0.88
C VAL A 38 -14.35 -10.86 0.43
N ALA A 39 -13.45 -10.89 1.40
CA ALA A 39 -12.01 -11.08 1.23
C ALA A 39 -11.66 -12.27 0.33
N TRP A 40 -12.39 -13.38 0.45
CA TRP A 40 -12.18 -14.61 -0.28
C TRP A 40 -12.32 -14.44 -1.80
N VAL A 41 -13.18 -13.53 -2.27
CA VAL A 41 -13.32 -13.25 -3.71
C VAL A 41 -12.02 -12.69 -4.26
N TYR A 42 -11.42 -11.73 -3.54
CA TYR A 42 -10.14 -11.16 -3.96
C TYR A 42 -9.02 -12.21 -3.92
N ALA A 43 -8.98 -13.01 -2.86
CA ALA A 43 -8.00 -14.09 -2.72
C ALA A 43 -8.11 -15.10 -3.87
N PHE A 44 -9.33 -15.52 -4.22
CA PHE A 44 -9.60 -16.38 -5.38
C PHE A 44 -9.13 -15.74 -6.69
N CYS A 45 -9.49 -14.47 -6.94
CA CYS A 45 -9.03 -13.74 -8.12
C CYS A 45 -7.50 -13.65 -8.16
N ARG A 46 -6.87 -13.42 -7.01
CA ARG A 46 -5.40 -13.33 -6.91
C ARG A 46 -4.73 -14.64 -7.29
N GLU A 47 -5.27 -15.75 -6.84
CA GLU A 47 -4.68 -17.08 -7.08
C GLU A 47 -4.89 -17.56 -8.52
N HIS A 48 -6.08 -17.33 -9.10
CA HIS A 48 -6.49 -18.00 -10.33
C HIS A 48 -6.60 -17.08 -11.55
N LEU A 49 -6.83 -15.77 -11.37
CA LEU A 49 -7.09 -14.86 -12.49
C LEU A 49 -5.94 -13.88 -12.74
N PHE A 50 -5.14 -13.57 -11.72
CA PHE A 50 -4.06 -12.61 -11.88
C PHE A 50 -2.77 -13.31 -12.29
N ARG A 51 -1.98 -12.59 -13.10
CA ARG A 51 -0.67 -13.08 -13.50
C ARG A 51 0.25 -13.19 -12.28
N ASP A 52 0.99 -14.28 -12.22
CA ASP A 52 2.10 -14.43 -11.29
C ASP A 52 3.33 -13.69 -11.83
N ASP A 53 3.72 -12.63 -11.17
CA ASP A 53 4.89 -11.83 -11.51
C ASP A 53 6.11 -12.14 -10.61
N THR A 54 6.10 -13.24 -9.85
CA THR A 54 7.18 -13.59 -8.90
C THR A 54 8.57 -13.57 -9.57
N GLU A 55 8.73 -14.25 -10.71
CA GLU A 55 10.01 -14.28 -11.43
C GLU A 55 10.41 -12.89 -11.98
N ARG A 56 9.44 -12.08 -12.36
CA ARG A 56 9.68 -10.71 -12.80
C ARG A 56 10.14 -9.82 -11.65
N ILE A 57 9.51 -9.94 -10.49
CA ILE A 57 9.92 -9.26 -9.25
C ILE A 57 11.36 -9.63 -8.90
N ILE A 58 11.67 -10.93 -8.88
CA ILE A 58 13.01 -11.44 -8.57
C ILE A 58 14.05 -10.88 -9.56
N THR A 59 13.78 -10.95 -10.86
CA THR A 59 14.72 -10.48 -11.88
C THR A 59 14.93 -8.96 -11.84
N ALA A 60 13.87 -8.20 -11.56
CA ALA A 60 13.96 -6.74 -11.47
C ALA A 60 14.72 -6.29 -10.22
N LEU A 61 14.40 -6.87 -9.07
CA LEU A 61 15.00 -6.49 -7.79
C LEU A 61 16.42 -7.02 -7.63
N TRP A 62 16.69 -8.22 -8.11
CA TRP A 62 17.99 -8.89 -7.96
C TRP A 62 18.51 -9.39 -9.30
N PRO A 63 19.35 -8.59 -10.01
CA PRO A 63 19.88 -8.99 -11.31
C PRO A 63 20.67 -10.31 -11.28
N ARG A 64 21.27 -10.64 -10.12
CA ARG A 64 21.93 -11.93 -9.88
C ARG A 64 20.97 -13.01 -9.40
N ARG A 65 19.67 -12.72 -9.36
CA ARG A 65 18.58 -13.60 -8.92
C ARG A 65 18.66 -14.06 -7.45
N GLN A 66 19.48 -13.40 -6.65
CA GLN A 66 19.63 -13.70 -5.22
C GLN A 66 19.73 -12.39 -4.41
N PRO A 67 18.95 -12.24 -3.33
CA PRO A 67 19.15 -11.18 -2.35
C PRO A 67 20.37 -11.46 -1.48
N ALA A 68 20.92 -10.43 -0.85
CA ALA A 68 21.90 -10.60 0.20
C ALA A 68 21.22 -11.21 1.46
N PRO A 69 21.90 -12.08 2.20
CA PRO A 69 21.39 -12.57 3.48
C PRO A 69 21.04 -11.40 4.42
N GLY A 70 19.96 -11.54 5.17
CA GLY A 70 19.47 -10.50 6.07
C GLY A 70 18.73 -9.33 5.38
N THR A 71 18.52 -9.37 4.05
CA THR A 71 17.69 -8.38 3.33
C THR A 71 16.31 -8.27 3.99
N LYS A 72 15.89 -7.06 4.34
CA LYS A 72 14.55 -6.75 4.85
C LYS A 72 13.65 -6.30 3.70
N LEU A 73 12.60 -7.06 3.46
CA LEU A 73 11.61 -6.79 2.42
C LEU A 73 10.25 -6.48 3.03
N ILE A 74 9.55 -5.46 2.51
CA ILE A 74 8.15 -5.20 2.80
C ILE A 74 7.32 -5.24 1.52
N GLU A 75 6.18 -5.94 1.56
CA GLU A 75 5.13 -5.88 0.54
C GLU A 75 3.95 -5.07 1.07
N LEU A 76 3.60 -3.97 0.41
CA LEU A 76 2.44 -3.15 0.73
C LEU A 76 1.22 -3.57 -0.09
N GLY A 77 0.09 -3.74 0.58
CA GLY A 77 -1.11 -4.32 -0.02
C GLY A 77 -0.92 -5.80 -0.32
N CYS A 78 -0.32 -6.54 0.61
CA CYS A 78 0.03 -7.95 0.40
C CYS A 78 -1.19 -8.87 0.22
N GLY A 79 -2.40 -8.40 0.61
CA GLY A 79 -3.62 -9.19 0.55
C GLY A 79 -3.44 -10.54 1.27
N PRO A 80 -3.78 -11.68 0.61
CA PRO A 80 -3.64 -13.02 1.19
C PRO A 80 -2.19 -13.54 1.16
N GLY A 81 -1.19 -12.66 1.08
CA GLY A 81 0.24 -12.99 1.22
C GLY A 81 0.87 -13.72 0.03
N PHE A 82 0.33 -13.54 -1.18
CA PHE A 82 0.79 -14.32 -2.34
C PHE A 82 2.28 -14.13 -2.65
N TYR A 83 2.75 -12.90 -2.83
CA TYR A 83 4.18 -12.66 -3.11
C TYR A 83 5.03 -12.75 -1.85
N SER A 84 4.53 -12.25 -0.71
CA SER A 84 5.24 -12.35 0.57
C SER A 84 5.63 -13.79 0.89
N CYS A 85 4.68 -14.73 0.82
CA CYS A 85 4.96 -16.14 1.09
C CYS A 85 5.90 -16.76 0.04
N ARG A 86 5.68 -16.50 -1.25
CA ARG A 86 6.53 -17.05 -2.32
C ARG A 86 7.98 -16.56 -2.25
N LEU A 87 8.19 -15.30 -1.92
CA LEU A 87 9.53 -14.74 -1.76
C LEU A 87 10.21 -15.27 -0.50
N ALA A 88 9.47 -15.37 0.62
CA ALA A 88 9.99 -15.95 1.86
C ALA A 88 10.33 -17.45 1.71
N GLU A 89 9.52 -18.21 0.96
CA GLU A 89 9.79 -19.62 0.64
C GLU A 89 11.03 -19.77 -0.24
N ARG A 90 11.14 -18.92 -1.27
CA ARG A 90 12.25 -18.94 -2.22
C ARG A 90 13.58 -18.53 -1.62
N PHE A 91 13.56 -17.59 -0.66
CA PHE A 91 14.75 -17.00 -0.05
C PHE A 91 14.63 -17.08 1.47
N ARG A 92 15.16 -18.13 2.07
CA ARG A 92 15.06 -18.38 3.52
C ARG A 92 15.90 -17.41 4.37
N ASP A 93 16.92 -16.79 3.77
CA ASP A 93 17.87 -15.90 4.46
C ASP A 93 17.43 -14.42 4.46
N ILE A 94 16.24 -14.09 3.94
CA ILE A 94 15.67 -12.74 4.01
C ILE A 94 14.53 -12.68 5.02
N SER A 95 14.22 -11.47 5.49
CA SER A 95 13.06 -11.20 6.33
C SER A 95 11.97 -10.52 5.49
N VAL A 96 10.80 -11.12 5.40
CA VAL A 96 9.66 -10.61 4.64
C VAL A 96 8.57 -10.13 5.59
N THR A 97 8.10 -8.88 5.37
CA THR A 97 6.93 -8.32 6.05
C THR A 97 5.84 -8.06 5.03
N GLY A 98 4.72 -8.78 5.12
CA GLY A 98 3.50 -8.44 4.39
C GLY A 98 2.69 -7.41 5.17
N ALA A 99 2.30 -6.33 4.51
CA ALA A 99 1.50 -5.27 5.11
C ALA A 99 0.21 -5.06 4.31
N ASP A 100 -0.92 -5.09 5.00
CA ASP A 100 -2.23 -4.80 4.43
C ASP A 100 -3.09 -4.04 5.44
N ARG A 101 -4.13 -3.38 4.96
CA ARG A 101 -5.11 -2.71 5.81
C ARG A 101 -6.18 -3.67 6.33
N SER A 102 -6.50 -4.71 5.57
CA SER A 102 -7.54 -5.70 5.86
C SER A 102 -7.01 -6.79 6.77
N GLU A 103 -7.61 -6.93 7.96
CA GLU A 103 -7.26 -8.01 8.89
C GLU A 103 -7.69 -9.37 8.35
N SER A 104 -8.84 -9.45 7.67
CA SER A 104 -9.31 -10.69 7.03
C SER A 104 -8.32 -11.21 5.98
N GLN A 105 -7.71 -10.31 5.18
CA GLN A 105 -6.67 -10.69 4.23
C GLN A 105 -5.40 -11.15 4.94
N LEU A 106 -4.99 -10.46 6.00
CA LEU A 106 -3.80 -10.81 6.77
C LEU A 106 -3.94 -12.15 7.51
N GLN A 107 -5.14 -12.50 7.95
CA GLN A 107 -5.40 -13.81 8.53
C GLN A 107 -5.12 -14.92 7.51
N TRP A 108 -5.61 -14.80 6.29
CA TRP A 108 -5.32 -15.76 5.20
C TRP A 108 -3.84 -15.81 4.86
N ALA A 109 -3.16 -14.66 4.92
CA ALA A 109 -1.72 -14.60 4.68
C ALA A 109 -0.93 -15.35 5.76
N ARG A 110 -1.33 -15.24 7.04
CA ARG A 110 -0.71 -15.98 8.17
C ARG A 110 -0.97 -17.48 8.01
N GLU A 111 -2.21 -17.89 7.76
CA GLU A 111 -2.57 -19.29 7.53
C GLU A 111 -1.76 -19.91 6.39
N ARG A 112 -1.55 -19.14 5.31
CA ARG A 112 -0.69 -19.56 4.19
C ARG A 112 0.77 -19.73 4.62
N ALA A 113 1.32 -18.77 5.36
CA ALA A 113 2.71 -18.84 5.84
C ALA A 113 2.91 -20.03 6.79
N ASP A 114 1.96 -20.26 7.69
CA ASP A 114 1.98 -21.40 8.63
C ASP A 114 1.91 -22.74 7.88
N ALA A 115 1.02 -22.85 6.89
CA ALA A 115 0.91 -24.04 6.05
C ALA A 115 2.20 -24.36 5.25
N LEU A 116 2.99 -23.33 4.92
CA LEU A 116 4.28 -23.45 4.23
C LEU A 116 5.49 -23.55 5.19
N GLY A 117 5.26 -23.52 6.51
CA GLY A 117 6.31 -23.54 7.52
C GLY A 117 7.30 -22.37 7.41
N LEU A 118 6.81 -21.15 7.11
CA LEU A 118 7.64 -19.97 6.92
C LEU A 118 7.90 -19.28 8.27
N THR A 119 9.16 -19.26 8.71
CA THR A 119 9.60 -18.57 9.93
C THR A 119 10.16 -17.18 9.65
N ASN A 120 10.44 -16.87 8.39
CA ASN A 120 11.02 -15.61 7.92
C ASN A 120 9.99 -14.66 7.26
N CYS A 121 8.69 -14.95 7.44
CA CYS A 121 7.58 -14.14 6.92
C CYS A 121 6.66 -13.70 8.06
N SER A 122 6.35 -12.42 8.12
CA SER A 122 5.43 -11.85 9.12
C SER A 122 4.40 -10.93 8.48
N PHE A 123 3.24 -10.76 9.12
CA PHE A 123 2.15 -9.96 8.57
C PHE A 123 1.68 -8.92 9.58
N LYS A 124 1.56 -7.66 9.11
CA LYS A 124 1.19 -6.51 9.95
C LYS A 124 0.06 -5.72 9.32
N ARG A 125 -0.88 -5.28 10.14
CA ARG A 125 -1.92 -4.36 9.73
C ARG A 125 -1.35 -2.95 9.65
N ILE A 126 -1.17 -2.43 8.43
CA ILE A 126 -0.55 -1.13 8.17
C ILE A 126 -1.34 -0.38 7.09
N ASN A 127 -1.52 0.92 7.28
CA ASN A 127 -2.05 1.82 6.26
C ASN A 127 -0.91 2.31 5.36
N ALA A 128 -0.98 2.06 4.05
CA ALA A 128 0.02 2.48 3.07
C ALA A 128 0.19 4.01 2.96
N LEU A 129 -0.81 4.79 3.42
CA LEU A 129 -0.75 6.26 3.44
C LEU A 129 -0.02 6.81 4.69
N GLN A 130 0.27 5.96 5.67
CA GLN A 130 0.96 6.31 6.90
C GLN A 130 1.58 5.05 7.50
N LEU A 131 2.80 4.73 7.07
CA LEU A 131 3.47 3.52 7.48
C LEU A 131 3.99 3.65 8.93
N SER A 132 3.54 2.75 9.80
CA SER A 132 4.06 2.60 11.18
C SER A 132 5.41 1.86 11.19
N CYS A 133 6.32 2.30 10.32
CA CYS A 133 7.67 1.76 10.13
C CYS A 133 8.68 2.89 10.28
N ALA A 134 9.89 2.56 10.74
CA ALA A 134 10.98 3.52 10.86
C ALA A 134 11.46 4.02 9.48
N ASP A 135 12.10 5.20 9.46
CA ASP A 135 12.80 5.68 8.28
C ASP A 135 13.95 4.73 7.94
N ALA A 136 14.18 4.51 6.66
CA ALA A 136 15.27 3.66 6.17
C ALA A 136 15.31 2.26 6.82
N GLU A 137 14.15 1.62 7.02
CA GLU A 137 14.05 0.30 7.65
C GLU A 137 14.27 -0.84 6.67
N PHE A 138 13.80 -0.70 5.41
CA PHE A 138 13.76 -1.79 4.43
C PHE A 138 14.75 -1.61 3.30
N ASP A 139 15.32 -2.72 2.86
CA ASP A 139 16.18 -2.79 1.67
C ASP A 139 15.33 -2.87 0.39
N ILE A 140 14.19 -3.55 0.47
CA ILE A 140 13.28 -3.80 -0.65
C ILE A 140 11.84 -3.47 -0.27
N LEU A 141 11.13 -2.81 -1.18
CA LEU A 141 9.68 -2.60 -1.10
C LEU A 141 9.00 -3.10 -2.36
N ILE A 142 7.89 -3.78 -2.19
CA ILE A 142 7.04 -4.25 -3.28
C ILE A 142 5.63 -3.69 -3.07
N ALA A 143 5.00 -3.22 -4.16
CA ALA A 143 3.58 -2.87 -4.19
C ALA A 143 2.98 -3.39 -5.51
N SER A 144 1.99 -4.27 -5.42
CA SER A 144 1.32 -4.83 -6.58
C SER A 144 -0.17 -4.59 -6.51
N ARG A 145 -0.74 -3.90 -7.52
CA ARG A 145 -2.16 -3.56 -7.62
C ARG A 145 -2.69 -2.73 -6.43
N LEU A 146 -1.81 -2.06 -5.72
CA LEU A 146 -2.14 -1.24 -4.57
C LEU A 146 -2.77 0.09 -4.97
N PHE A 147 -2.23 0.74 -6.00
CA PHE A 147 -2.66 2.08 -6.41
C PHE A 147 -4.05 2.10 -7.06
N THR A 148 -4.57 0.95 -7.49
CA THR A 148 -5.95 0.82 -8.01
C THR A 148 -7.03 1.20 -7.01
N VAL A 149 -6.72 1.13 -5.70
CA VAL A 149 -7.66 1.37 -4.60
C VAL A 149 -7.21 2.48 -3.63
N LEU A 150 -6.04 3.07 -3.87
CA LEU A 150 -5.52 4.16 -3.02
C LEU A 150 -6.09 5.52 -3.42
N PRO A 151 -6.63 6.30 -2.47
CA PRO A 151 -7.14 7.64 -2.73
C PRO A 151 -6.01 8.67 -2.95
N GLU A 152 -4.85 8.50 -2.32
CA GLU A 152 -3.73 9.43 -2.29
C GLU A 152 -2.41 8.75 -2.71
N PRO A 153 -2.22 8.42 -4.01
CA PRO A 153 -1.05 7.66 -4.46
C PRO A 153 0.28 8.37 -4.19
N ASN A 154 0.33 9.69 -4.32
CA ASN A 154 1.56 10.46 -4.05
C ASN A 154 2.00 10.37 -2.59
N ARG A 155 1.05 10.34 -1.64
CA ARG A 155 1.34 10.17 -0.22
C ARG A 155 1.90 8.77 0.06
N ALA A 156 1.32 7.74 -0.55
CA ALA A 156 1.86 6.39 -0.44
C ALA A 156 3.29 6.29 -1.00
N ILE A 157 3.59 6.92 -2.16
CA ILE A 157 4.94 6.98 -2.73
C ILE A 157 5.93 7.66 -1.77
N ALA A 158 5.53 8.77 -1.12
CA ALA A 158 6.37 9.45 -0.14
C ALA A 158 6.70 8.55 1.05
N GLU A 159 5.70 7.83 1.59
CA GLU A 159 5.91 6.87 2.68
C GLU A 159 6.77 5.67 2.24
N MET A 160 6.55 5.12 1.06
CA MET A 160 7.40 4.08 0.48
C MET A 160 8.86 4.52 0.39
N TYR A 161 9.08 5.75 -0.06
CA TYR A 161 10.41 6.32 -0.15
C TYR A 161 11.04 6.55 1.22
N ARG A 162 10.27 7.04 2.21
CA ARG A 162 10.74 7.27 3.58
C ARG A 162 11.28 5.99 4.22
N VAL A 163 10.54 4.89 4.13
CA VAL A 163 10.90 3.63 4.80
C VAL A 163 11.99 2.83 4.08
N LEU A 164 12.31 3.15 2.82
CA LEU A 164 13.43 2.54 2.10
C LEU A 164 14.75 3.09 2.59
N LYS A 165 15.74 2.23 2.73
CA LYS A 165 17.13 2.60 2.96
C LYS A 165 17.74 3.34 1.75
N PRO A 166 18.76 4.18 1.93
CA PRO A 166 19.59 4.63 0.81
C PRO A 166 20.10 3.42 0.02
N GLY A 167 20.01 3.48 -1.31
CA GLY A 167 20.32 2.34 -2.19
C GLY A 167 19.24 1.23 -2.21
N GLY A 168 18.20 1.33 -1.37
CA GLY A 168 17.07 0.40 -1.37
C GLY A 168 16.23 0.51 -2.65
N ARG A 169 15.51 -0.55 -2.99
CA ARG A 169 14.75 -0.65 -4.25
C ARG A 169 13.28 -0.84 -4.00
N CYS A 170 12.48 -0.13 -4.79
CA CYS A 170 11.02 -0.25 -4.81
C CYS A 170 10.56 -0.81 -6.15
N PHE A 171 9.77 -1.89 -6.13
CA PHE A 171 9.12 -2.46 -7.31
C PHE A 171 7.62 -2.26 -7.23
N ILE A 172 7.04 -1.65 -8.25
CA ILE A 172 5.60 -1.39 -8.34
C ILE A 172 5.05 -2.05 -9.60
N ALA A 173 3.93 -2.76 -9.48
CA ALA A 173 3.23 -3.41 -10.58
C ALA A 173 1.75 -3.02 -10.56
N GLU A 174 1.27 -2.33 -11.61
CA GLU A 174 -0.11 -1.85 -11.68
C GLU A 174 -0.79 -2.26 -13.00
N PRO A 175 -2.09 -2.56 -13.00
CA PRO A 175 -2.82 -2.87 -14.22
C PRO A 175 -2.95 -1.64 -15.12
N ARG A 176 -2.99 -1.88 -16.45
CA ARG A 176 -3.14 -0.85 -17.48
C ARG A 176 -4.56 -0.71 -18.01
N HIS A 177 -5.41 -1.69 -17.77
CA HIS A 177 -6.75 -1.75 -18.34
C HIS A 177 -7.81 -1.77 -17.24
N VAL A 178 -8.69 -0.78 -17.25
CA VAL A 178 -9.77 -0.61 -16.26
C VAL A 178 -10.64 -1.86 -16.18
N PHE A 179 -10.99 -2.48 -17.30
CA PHE A 179 -11.84 -3.68 -17.33
C PHE A 179 -11.25 -4.80 -16.46
N TRP A 180 -10.01 -5.21 -16.75
CA TRP A 180 -9.35 -6.30 -15.99
C TRP A 180 -9.04 -5.94 -14.54
N ALA A 181 -8.75 -4.67 -14.27
CA ALA A 181 -8.51 -4.18 -12.92
C ALA A 181 -9.77 -4.18 -12.07
N SER A 182 -10.93 -3.94 -12.70
CA SER A 182 -12.22 -3.81 -12.00
C SER A 182 -12.92 -5.13 -11.73
N ILE A 183 -12.56 -6.23 -12.42
CA ILE A 183 -13.22 -7.54 -12.24
C ILE A 183 -13.34 -7.95 -10.77
N PRO A 184 -12.27 -7.93 -9.93
CA PRO A 184 -12.39 -8.32 -8.55
C PRO A 184 -13.33 -7.42 -7.75
N LEU A 185 -13.20 -6.11 -7.92
CA LEU A 185 -14.05 -5.14 -7.24
C LEU A 185 -15.51 -5.29 -7.64
N SER A 186 -15.78 -5.46 -8.94
CA SER A 186 -17.16 -5.66 -9.44
C SER A 186 -17.75 -6.96 -8.91
N ALA A 187 -16.99 -8.04 -8.84
CA ALA A 187 -17.42 -9.32 -8.27
C ALA A 187 -17.71 -9.18 -6.77
N MET A 188 -16.85 -8.49 -6.03
CA MET A 188 -17.03 -8.23 -4.61
C MET A 188 -18.27 -7.37 -4.34
N TRP A 189 -18.51 -6.32 -5.14
CA TRP A 189 -19.70 -5.48 -5.06
C TRP A 189 -20.98 -6.24 -5.37
N LEU A 190 -20.98 -7.09 -6.40
CA LEU A 190 -22.13 -7.91 -6.76
C LEU A 190 -22.48 -8.86 -5.62
N LEU A 191 -21.47 -9.54 -5.08
CA LEU A 191 -21.67 -10.49 -3.97
C LEU A 191 -22.16 -9.79 -2.70
N ALA A 192 -21.55 -8.66 -2.35
CA ALA A 192 -21.96 -7.86 -1.20
C ALA A 192 -23.43 -7.37 -1.33
N GLY A 193 -23.85 -7.01 -2.54
CA GLY A 193 -25.26 -6.67 -2.83
C GLY A 193 -26.23 -7.85 -2.64
N LEU A 194 -25.82 -9.08 -3.00
CA LEU A 194 -26.60 -10.30 -2.79
C LEU A 194 -26.75 -10.67 -1.31
N ILE A 195 -25.74 -10.40 -0.49
CA ILE A 195 -25.73 -10.68 0.97
C ILE A 195 -26.50 -9.60 1.76
N ARG A 196 -27.11 -8.62 1.10
CA ARG A 196 -27.93 -7.54 1.70
C ARG A 196 -27.20 -6.69 2.74
N PHE A 197 -25.94 -6.36 2.54
CA PHE A 197 -25.29 -5.31 3.31
C PHE A 197 -25.89 -3.94 2.95
N ARG A 198 -26.63 -3.34 3.89
CA ARG A 198 -27.41 -2.10 3.68
C ARG A 198 -26.57 -0.82 3.68
N ASN A 199 -25.33 -0.87 4.13
CA ASN A 199 -24.44 0.28 4.22
C ASN A 199 -23.47 0.27 3.05
N GLY A 200 -23.24 1.42 2.42
CA GLY A 200 -22.30 1.53 1.31
C GLY A 200 -20.86 1.20 1.73
N TYR A 201 -20.09 0.68 0.79
CA TYR A 201 -18.66 0.39 0.99
C TYR A 201 -17.80 1.55 0.53
N ARG A 202 -16.60 1.66 1.11
CA ARG A 202 -15.62 2.72 0.77
C ARG A 202 -14.90 2.49 -0.55
N GLU A 203 -14.73 1.23 -0.93
CA GLU A 203 -14.05 0.89 -2.17
C GLU A 203 -14.91 1.29 -3.37
N PRO A 204 -14.29 1.85 -4.42
CA PRO A 204 -15.00 2.23 -5.63
C PRO A 204 -15.50 0.99 -6.38
N HIS A 205 -16.59 1.11 -7.13
CA HIS A 205 -17.09 0.04 -8.00
C HIS A 205 -16.11 -0.33 -9.12
N LYS A 206 -15.24 0.60 -9.50
CA LYS A 206 -14.22 0.43 -10.55
C LYS A 206 -12.85 0.79 -10.02
N ALA A 207 -11.86 0.00 -10.40
CA ALA A 207 -10.48 0.29 -10.08
C ALA A 207 -10.02 1.58 -10.77
N THR A 208 -9.23 2.39 -10.04
CA THR A 208 -8.47 3.49 -10.65
C THR A 208 -7.30 2.91 -11.43
N VAL A 209 -7.18 3.26 -12.71
CA VAL A 209 -6.08 2.81 -13.56
C VAL A 209 -5.35 4.03 -14.11
N PHE A 210 -4.05 4.04 -13.92
CA PHE A 210 -3.20 5.11 -14.39
C PHE A 210 -2.88 4.92 -15.87
N SER A 211 -3.01 5.98 -16.69
CA SER A 211 -2.37 6.01 -18.01
C SER A 211 -0.86 5.92 -17.85
N ALA A 212 -0.13 5.54 -18.91
CA ALA A 212 1.34 5.46 -18.84
C ALA A 212 1.97 6.76 -18.33
N ARG A 213 1.54 7.90 -18.87
CA ARG A 213 2.02 9.23 -18.46
C ARG A 213 1.66 9.58 -17.00
N ALA A 214 0.44 9.23 -16.57
CA ALA A 214 0.02 9.48 -15.20
C ALA A 214 0.81 8.60 -14.21
N PHE A 215 1.12 7.35 -14.59
CA PHE A 215 1.94 6.45 -13.81
C PHE A 215 3.39 6.95 -13.71
N GLU A 216 3.98 7.41 -14.81
CA GLU A 216 5.31 8.03 -14.83
C GLU A 216 5.38 9.26 -13.93
N ASN A 217 4.34 10.09 -13.92
CA ASN A 217 4.28 11.33 -13.13
C ASN A 217 4.14 11.09 -11.61
N LEU A 218 3.95 9.87 -11.13
CA LEU A 218 3.95 9.55 -9.69
C LEU A 218 5.35 9.64 -9.07
N PHE A 219 6.41 9.44 -9.83
CA PHE A 219 7.76 9.21 -9.30
C PHE A 219 8.67 10.46 -9.22
N PRO A 220 8.56 11.49 -10.08
CA PRO A 220 9.45 12.66 -10.05
C PRO A 220 9.45 13.43 -8.73
N THR A 221 8.44 13.23 -7.88
CA THR A 221 8.34 13.89 -6.57
C THR A 221 9.36 13.39 -5.55
N GLN A 222 10.05 12.27 -5.84
CA GLN A 222 11.03 11.66 -4.96
C GLN A 222 12.42 11.62 -5.62
N PRO A 223 13.49 11.88 -4.86
CA PRO A 223 14.86 11.91 -5.40
C PRO A 223 15.39 10.49 -5.64
N CYS A 224 14.80 9.78 -6.62
CA CYS A 224 15.29 8.48 -7.02
C CYS A 224 16.61 8.61 -7.77
N LYS A 225 17.65 7.87 -7.35
CA LYS A 225 18.93 7.77 -8.04
C LYS A 225 18.77 7.15 -9.43
N ARG A 226 17.87 6.19 -9.55
CA ARG A 226 17.54 5.51 -10.81
C ARG A 226 16.08 5.11 -10.80
N ILE A 227 15.42 5.35 -11.92
CA ILE A 227 14.06 4.88 -12.15
C ILE A 227 13.98 4.21 -13.53
N LYS A 228 13.32 3.05 -13.59
CA LYS A 228 13.00 2.35 -14.81
C LYS A 228 11.51 2.05 -14.83
N ILE A 229 10.82 2.52 -15.87
CA ILE A 229 9.39 2.28 -16.08
C ILE A 229 9.22 1.51 -17.38
N TRP A 230 8.39 0.49 -17.38
CA TRP A 230 8.10 -0.30 -18.58
C TRP A 230 6.70 -0.90 -18.52
N GLN A 231 6.26 -1.39 -19.66
CA GLN A 231 4.97 -2.04 -19.82
C GLN A 231 5.15 -3.44 -20.40
N ASP A 232 4.32 -4.38 -19.95
CA ASP A 232 4.25 -5.73 -20.50
C ASP A 232 2.84 -6.29 -20.36
N GLY A 233 2.21 -6.53 -21.49
CA GLY A 233 0.85 -7.01 -21.56
C GLY A 233 -0.15 -6.09 -20.84
N ARG A 234 -0.83 -6.63 -19.83
CA ARG A 234 -1.88 -5.92 -19.08
C ARG A 234 -1.35 -5.05 -17.94
N TYR A 235 -0.04 -5.01 -17.70
CA TYR A 235 0.58 -4.36 -16.56
C TYR A 235 1.60 -3.30 -16.98
N GLN A 236 1.79 -2.35 -16.10
CA GLN A 236 2.89 -1.38 -16.10
C GLN A 236 3.67 -1.51 -14.80
N TYR A 237 4.95 -1.27 -14.88
CA TYR A 237 5.90 -1.50 -13.81
C TYR A 237 6.78 -0.30 -13.60
N ALA A 238 7.19 -0.09 -12.36
CA ALA A 238 8.25 0.82 -12.00
C ALA A 238 9.24 0.13 -11.07
N LEU A 239 10.52 0.34 -11.33
CA LEU A 239 11.62 0.01 -10.43
C LEU A 239 12.36 1.29 -10.10
N CYS A 240 12.34 1.69 -8.83
CA CYS A 240 13.01 2.86 -8.31
C CYS A 240 14.13 2.42 -7.35
N GLU A 241 15.30 3.04 -7.44
CA GLU A 241 16.40 2.92 -6.49
C GLU A 241 16.52 4.26 -5.75
N LYS A 242 16.45 4.23 -4.42
CA LYS A 242 16.60 5.41 -3.56
C LYS A 242 18.04 5.92 -3.60
N GLY A 243 18.19 7.23 -3.72
CA GLY A 243 19.49 7.90 -3.63
C GLY A 243 20.10 7.88 -2.24
#